data_51c5290cc74a21d92361953983b16dd1
#
_entry.id   51c5290cc74a21d92361953983b16dd1
#
_cell.length_a   1.000
_cell.length_b   1.000
_cell.length_c   1.000
_cell.angle_alpha   90.00
_cell.angle_beta   90.00
_cell.angle_gamma   90.00
#
_symmetry.space_group_name_H-M   'P 1'
#
loop_
_entity.id
_entity.type
_entity.pdbx_description
1 polymer ?
#
loop_
_entity_poly.entity_id
_entity_poly.type
_entity_poly.pdbx_seq_one_letter_code
_entity_poly.pdbx_strand_id
1 'polypeptide(L)'
;MTFKPDPILYDGRVAYPRTDFIYTEKIDESITDGIIDFYHTQEIFEKWAGETIADDGTGLVNTEIKDSLDNPVFIGITDQRVRDFTGEVNRVMNNYVDRFPLVSKTNGWKMEEFFNLQYYKPGGGYHLWHCERQSSSRSNTYRHMVWMTYLNDVPDGGTEWFHQETYIPAQKGLTVIWPADWTYHHKGRKSDTSDKLIATGWYHFV
;
A
#
# COMPACT_ATOMS: atom_id res chain seq x y z
N MET A 1 -28.85 -2.32 -7.94
CA MET A 1 -28.81 -3.66 -7.33
C MET A 1 -28.65 -3.51 -5.82
N THR A 2 -29.63 -3.94 -5.03
CA THR A 2 -29.47 -4.01 -3.57
C THR A 2 -28.79 -5.31 -3.24
N PHE A 3 -27.48 -5.27 -3.01
CA PHE A 3 -26.76 -6.42 -2.46
C PHE A 3 -27.24 -6.62 -1.02
N LYS A 4 -27.94 -7.70 -0.77
CA LYS A 4 -28.21 -8.20 0.57
C LYS A 4 -27.43 -9.51 0.69
N PRO A 5 -26.30 -9.54 1.39
CA PRO A 5 -25.64 -10.82 1.69
C PRO A 5 -26.58 -11.69 2.53
N ASP A 6 -26.56 -12.99 2.28
CA ASP A 6 -27.31 -13.93 3.11
C ASP A 6 -26.81 -13.85 4.56
N PRO A 7 -27.72 -13.76 5.55
CA PRO A 7 -27.34 -13.70 6.94
C PRO A 7 -26.76 -15.06 7.38
N ILE A 8 -25.64 -15.02 8.11
CA ILE A 8 -25.08 -16.19 8.77
C ILE A 8 -25.52 -16.18 10.24
N LEU A 9 -26.12 -17.27 10.71
CA LEU A 9 -26.43 -17.43 12.14
C LEU A 9 -25.16 -17.91 12.86
N TYR A 10 -24.63 -17.07 13.73
CA TYR A 10 -23.55 -17.43 14.63
C TYR A 10 -23.96 -17.13 16.07
N ASP A 11 -23.90 -18.14 16.94
CA ASP A 11 -24.25 -18.05 18.36
C ASP A 11 -25.61 -17.35 18.63
N GLY A 12 -26.62 -17.70 17.82
CA GLY A 12 -27.98 -17.12 17.92
C GLY A 12 -28.08 -15.65 17.44
N ARG A 13 -27.03 -15.08 16.92
CA ARG A 13 -27.02 -13.71 16.36
C ARG A 13 -26.98 -13.76 14.85
N VAL A 14 -27.71 -12.85 14.23
CA VAL A 14 -27.62 -12.65 12.77
C VAL A 14 -26.31 -11.93 12.47
N ALA A 15 -25.41 -12.60 11.78
CA ALA A 15 -24.19 -12.01 11.25
C ALA A 15 -24.25 -12.01 9.72
N TYR A 16 -23.71 -10.96 9.11
CA TYR A 16 -23.53 -10.90 7.66
C TYR A 16 -22.09 -11.31 7.31
N PRO A 17 -21.85 -11.90 6.12
CA PRO A 17 -20.51 -12.17 5.65
C PRO A 17 -19.65 -10.92 5.76
N ARG A 18 -18.50 -11.02 6.40
CA ARG A 18 -17.56 -9.90 6.52
C ARG A 18 -16.92 -9.64 5.15
N THR A 19 -16.92 -8.39 4.75
CA THR A 19 -16.09 -7.91 3.65
C THR A 19 -14.91 -7.20 4.26
N ASP A 20 -13.71 -7.66 3.94
CA ASP A 20 -12.48 -7.09 4.51
C ASP A 20 -12.02 -5.79 3.82
N PHE A 21 -12.63 -5.46 2.67
CA PHE A 21 -12.26 -4.31 1.83
C PHE A 21 -10.79 -4.25 1.42
N ILE A 22 -10.09 -5.38 1.48
CA ILE A 22 -8.76 -5.55 0.92
C ILE A 22 -8.93 -6.18 -0.46
N TYR A 23 -8.38 -5.54 -1.48
CA TYR A 23 -8.49 -5.97 -2.86
C TYR A 23 -7.12 -6.26 -3.42
N THR A 24 -6.98 -7.34 -4.16
CA THR A 24 -5.72 -7.74 -4.78
C THR A 24 -5.91 -8.00 -6.26
N GLU A 25 -5.00 -7.50 -7.07
CA GLU A 25 -4.95 -7.79 -8.50
C GLU A 25 -3.51 -7.72 -9.00
N LYS A 26 -3.13 -8.59 -9.92
CA LYS A 26 -1.83 -8.51 -10.57
C LYS A 26 -1.86 -7.49 -11.70
N ILE A 27 -0.82 -6.67 -11.77
CA ILE A 27 -0.50 -5.84 -12.92
C ILE A 27 0.43 -6.62 -13.86
N ASP A 28 0.53 -6.16 -15.10
CA ASP A 28 1.38 -6.78 -16.10
C ASP A 28 2.86 -6.83 -15.65
N GLU A 29 3.54 -7.95 -15.92
CA GLU A 29 4.94 -8.12 -15.53
C GLU A 29 5.87 -7.14 -16.23
N SER A 30 5.59 -6.78 -17.49
CA SER A 30 6.40 -5.80 -18.22
C SER A 30 6.34 -4.41 -17.60
N ILE A 31 5.17 -4.02 -17.06
CA ILE A 31 5.00 -2.77 -16.31
C ILE A 31 5.77 -2.83 -14.99
N THR A 32 5.69 -3.97 -14.30
CA THR A 32 6.45 -4.21 -13.06
C THR A 32 7.96 -4.16 -13.32
N ASP A 33 8.44 -4.77 -14.39
CA ASP A 33 9.85 -4.71 -14.80
C ASP A 33 10.28 -3.28 -15.16
N GLY A 34 9.41 -2.52 -15.81
CA GLY A 34 9.65 -1.12 -16.13
C GLY A 34 9.91 -0.26 -14.89
N ILE A 35 9.06 -0.38 -13.86
CA ILE A 35 9.26 0.42 -12.62
C ILE A 35 10.46 -0.06 -11.80
N ILE A 36 10.81 -1.34 -11.85
CA ILE A 36 12.05 -1.88 -11.24
C ILE A 36 13.28 -1.28 -11.97
N ASP A 37 13.28 -1.29 -13.29
CA ASP A 37 14.35 -0.68 -14.08
C ASP A 37 14.46 0.83 -13.78
N PHE A 38 13.33 1.54 -13.68
CA PHE A 38 13.32 2.92 -13.24
C PHE A 38 14.00 3.09 -11.88
N TYR A 39 13.66 2.28 -10.87
CA TYR A 39 14.28 2.34 -9.54
C TYR A 39 15.80 2.21 -9.58
N HIS A 40 16.32 1.35 -10.45
CA HIS A 40 17.77 1.11 -10.57
C HIS A 40 18.50 2.14 -11.40
N THR A 41 17.87 2.74 -12.40
CA THR A 41 18.52 3.58 -13.42
C THR A 41 18.27 5.08 -13.27
N GLN A 42 17.25 5.48 -12.48
CA GLN A 42 16.93 6.90 -12.30
C GLN A 42 17.97 7.61 -11.42
N GLU A 43 18.30 8.86 -11.78
CA GLU A 43 19.21 9.75 -11.05
C GLU A 43 18.50 11.04 -10.57
N ILE A 44 17.18 11.12 -10.75
CA ILE A 44 16.38 12.32 -10.48
C ILE A 44 16.06 12.46 -8.99
N PHE A 45 15.74 11.33 -8.36
CA PHE A 45 15.31 11.30 -6.96
C PHE A 45 16.35 10.60 -6.11
N GLU A 46 16.74 11.29 -5.04
CA GLU A 46 17.67 10.74 -4.07
C GLU A 46 17.00 9.62 -3.25
N LYS A 47 17.78 8.61 -2.86
CA LYS A 47 17.35 7.52 -1.99
C LYS A 47 17.88 7.79 -0.59
N TRP A 48 17.01 7.71 0.40
CA TRP A 48 17.39 7.94 1.79
C TRP A 48 16.84 6.86 2.74
N ALA A 49 17.38 6.84 3.98
CA ALA A 49 16.86 5.94 5.00
C ALA A 49 15.37 6.20 5.26
N GLY A 50 14.59 5.12 5.33
CA GLY A 50 13.15 5.24 5.54
C GLY A 50 12.83 5.90 6.88
N GLU A 51 11.91 6.86 6.86
CA GLU A 51 11.45 7.58 8.04
C GLU A 51 10.10 7.03 8.53
N THR A 52 9.89 7.15 9.81
CA THR A 52 8.59 7.08 10.48
C THR A 52 8.21 8.48 10.97
N ILE A 53 6.96 8.65 11.39
CA ILE A 53 6.52 9.91 11.99
C ILE A 53 6.51 9.77 13.51
N ALA A 54 7.27 10.59 14.19
CA ALA A 54 7.27 10.68 15.66
C ALA A 54 5.97 11.31 16.19
N ASP A 55 5.71 11.23 17.48
CA ASP A 55 4.49 11.73 18.13
C ASP A 55 4.26 13.23 17.92
N ASP A 56 5.33 14.00 17.76
CA ASP A 56 5.28 15.44 17.48
C ASP A 56 5.09 15.77 15.97
N GLY A 57 4.99 14.76 15.11
CA GLY A 57 4.81 14.90 13.68
C GLY A 57 6.09 15.08 12.88
N THR A 58 7.26 15.02 13.50
CA THR A 58 8.55 15.09 12.80
C THR A 58 8.95 13.74 12.20
N GLY A 59 9.72 13.76 11.11
CA GLY A 59 10.33 12.57 10.54
C GLY A 59 11.40 12.00 11.49
N LEU A 60 11.37 10.70 11.69
CA LEU A 60 12.33 9.97 12.52
C LEU A 60 12.87 8.75 11.78
N VAL A 61 14.20 8.70 11.64
CA VAL A 61 14.88 7.47 11.20
C VAL A 61 15.10 6.58 12.40
N ASN A 62 14.39 5.44 12.45
CA ASN A 62 14.56 4.43 13.50
C ASN A 62 14.46 3.03 12.86
N THR A 63 15.59 2.39 12.67
CA THR A 63 15.69 1.08 12.02
C THR A 63 15.07 -0.06 12.81
N GLU A 64 14.83 0.11 14.12
CA GLU A 64 14.06 -0.86 14.91
C GLU A 64 12.57 -0.83 14.56
N ILE A 65 12.07 0.29 14.01
CA ILE A 65 10.69 0.45 13.56
C ILE A 65 10.58 0.21 12.06
N LYS A 66 11.42 0.92 11.27
CA LYS A 66 11.43 0.85 9.81
C LYS A 66 12.87 0.84 9.31
N ASP A 67 13.29 -0.28 8.75
CA ASP A 67 14.60 -0.44 8.12
C ASP A 67 14.43 -0.62 6.62
N SER A 68 14.42 0.51 5.90
CA SER A 68 14.25 0.58 4.45
C SER A 68 15.13 1.66 3.83
N LEU A 69 15.30 1.58 2.52
CA LEU A 69 15.80 2.65 1.68
C LEU A 69 14.63 3.16 0.82
N ASP A 70 14.18 4.38 1.09
CA ASP A 70 13.02 4.96 0.43
C ASP A 70 13.46 5.88 -0.72
N ASN A 71 12.70 5.82 -1.81
CA ASN A 71 12.88 6.64 -2.98
C ASN A 71 11.52 7.24 -3.39
N PRO A 72 11.21 8.50 -3.03
CA PRO A 72 9.98 9.14 -3.44
C PRO A 72 10.02 9.44 -4.94
N VAL A 73 8.92 9.23 -5.60
CA VAL A 73 8.76 9.43 -7.04
C VAL A 73 7.58 10.37 -7.28
N PHE A 74 7.82 11.47 -7.99
CA PHE A 74 6.77 12.38 -8.43
C PHE A 74 6.05 11.80 -9.66
N ILE A 75 4.73 11.61 -9.58
CA ILE A 75 3.94 11.00 -10.67
C ILE A 75 3.88 11.84 -11.95
N GLY A 76 4.14 13.16 -11.83
CA GLY A 76 4.12 14.10 -12.96
C GLY A 76 5.39 14.13 -13.81
N ILE A 77 6.39 13.28 -13.55
CA ILE A 77 7.60 13.21 -14.39
C ILE A 77 7.28 12.65 -15.78
N THR A 78 8.17 12.94 -16.74
CA THR A 78 7.97 12.54 -18.14
C THR A 78 8.41 11.09 -18.44
N ASP A 79 8.94 10.36 -17.45
CA ASP A 79 9.36 8.96 -17.62
C ASP A 79 8.16 8.05 -17.89
N GLN A 80 8.21 7.33 -19.02
CA GLN A 80 7.10 6.49 -19.47
C GLN A 80 6.87 5.32 -18.51
N ARG A 81 7.91 4.76 -17.90
CA ARG A 81 7.82 3.65 -16.95
C ARG A 81 6.97 4.03 -15.72
N VAL A 82 7.12 5.27 -15.22
CA VAL A 82 6.33 5.79 -14.10
C VAL A 82 4.87 6.02 -14.52
N ARG A 83 4.64 6.55 -15.72
CA ARG A 83 3.28 6.77 -16.23
C ARG A 83 2.52 5.46 -16.45
N ASP A 84 3.18 4.48 -17.06
CA ASP A 84 2.58 3.16 -17.31
C ASP A 84 2.25 2.48 -15.98
N PHE A 85 3.18 2.52 -15.02
CA PHE A 85 2.97 1.95 -13.69
C PHE A 85 1.81 2.62 -12.94
N THR A 86 1.78 3.95 -12.87
CA THR A 86 0.69 4.68 -12.20
C THR A 86 -0.65 4.54 -12.93
N GLY A 87 -0.62 4.37 -14.27
CA GLY A 87 -1.78 4.02 -15.08
C GLY A 87 -2.38 2.68 -14.69
N GLU A 88 -1.54 1.65 -14.50
CA GLU A 88 -1.98 0.33 -14.04
C GLU A 88 -2.50 0.35 -12.60
N VAL A 89 -1.85 1.07 -11.68
CA VAL A 89 -2.37 1.27 -10.32
C VAL A 89 -3.77 1.91 -10.35
N ASN A 90 -3.97 2.92 -11.19
CA ASN A 90 -5.28 3.54 -11.36
C ASN A 90 -6.31 2.58 -11.97
N ARG A 91 -5.91 1.70 -12.88
CA ARG A 91 -6.78 0.64 -13.41
C ARG A 91 -7.24 -0.30 -12.29
N VAL A 92 -6.33 -0.75 -11.44
CA VAL A 92 -6.65 -1.61 -10.28
C VAL A 92 -7.57 -0.87 -9.30
N MET A 93 -7.34 0.44 -9.07
CA MET A 93 -8.22 1.26 -8.23
C MET A 93 -9.64 1.38 -8.84
N ASN A 94 -9.76 1.51 -10.15
CA ASN A 94 -11.07 1.52 -10.80
C ASN A 94 -11.82 0.18 -10.59
N ASN A 95 -11.13 -0.95 -10.68
CA ASN A 95 -11.70 -2.27 -10.38
C ASN A 95 -12.08 -2.39 -8.88
N TYR A 96 -11.30 -1.78 -7.98
CA TYR A 96 -11.68 -1.64 -6.57
C TYR A 96 -13.00 -0.87 -6.41
N VAL A 97 -13.14 0.26 -7.10
CA VAL A 97 -14.37 1.09 -7.08
C VAL A 97 -15.56 0.32 -7.64
N ASP A 98 -15.38 -0.43 -8.72
CA ASP A 98 -16.44 -1.27 -9.28
C ASP A 98 -16.89 -2.35 -8.29
N ARG A 99 -15.96 -2.91 -7.54
CA ARG A 99 -16.24 -3.90 -6.48
C ARG A 99 -16.89 -3.28 -5.25
N PHE A 100 -16.49 -2.06 -4.88
CA PHE A 100 -16.92 -1.34 -3.67
C PHE A 100 -17.42 0.07 -4.00
N PRO A 101 -18.53 0.22 -4.73
CA PRO A 101 -18.93 1.49 -5.35
C PRO A 101 -19.24 2.62 -4.35
N LEU A 102 -19.50 2.29 -3.08
CA LEU A 102 -19.77 3.30 -2.06
C LEU A 102 -18.52 4.10 -1.68
N VAL A 103 -17.31 3.63 -2.00
CA VAL A 103 -16.07 4.39 -1.77
C VAL A 103 -16.08 5.73 -2.52
N SER A 104 -16.73 5.78 -3.68
CA SER A 104 -16.90 7.01 -4.49
C SER A 104 -18.06 7.90 -4.03
N LYS A 105 -18.79 7.53 -2.99
CA LYS A 105 -19.88 8.34 -2.42
C LYS A 105 -19.44 9.19 -1.22
N THR A 106 -18.14 9.23 -0.96
CA THR A 106 -17.49 10.11 0.02
C THR A 106 -17.11 11.45 -0.62
N ASN A 107 -16.30 12.25 0.05
CA ASN A 107 -15.69 13.44 -0.55
C ASN A 107 -14.86 13.05 -1.79
N GLY A 108 -14.58 14.03 -2.65
CA GLY A 108 -13.68 13.82 -3.79
C GLY A 108 -12.29 13.40 -3.32
N TRP A 109 -11.64 12.50 -4.06
CA TRP A 109 -10.31 12.03 -3.76
C TRP A 109 -9.53 11.73 -5.06
N LYS A 110 -8.21 11.79 -4.98
CA LYS A 110 -7.31 11.53 -6.11
C LYS A 110 -6.02 10.87 -5.62
N MET A 111 -5.26 10.27 -6.55
CA MET A 111 -3.91 9.79 -6.28
C MET A 111 -3.03 10.96 -5.81
N GLU A 112 -2.23 10.74 -4.79
CA GLU A 112 -1.24 11.69 -4.31
C GLU A 112 -0.15 11.92 -5.37
N GLU A 113 0.48 13.09 -5.33
CA GLU A 113 1.49 13.48 -6.33
C GLU A 113 2.80 12.71 -6.20
N PHE A 114 3.03 12.08 -5.05
CA PHE A 114 4.20 11.26 -4.78
C PHE A 114 3.81 9.87 -4.33
N PHE A 115 4.62 8.90 -4.71
CA PHE A 115 4.61 7.56 -4.14
C PHE A 115 6.05 7.16 -3.77
N ASN A 116 6.23 6.10 -2.98
CA ASN A 116 7.53 5.63 -2.57
C ASN A 116 7.86 4.28 -3.21
N LEU A 117 9.07 4.19 -3.77
CA LEU A 117 9.72 2.91 -4.00
C LEU A 117 10.55 2.59 -2.75
N GLN A 118 10.28 1.47 -2.10
CA GLN A 118 10.89 1.11 -0.82
C GLN A 118 11.64 -0.21 -0.96
N TYR A 119 12.94 -0.15 -0.73
CA TYR A 119 13.80 -1.32 -0.71
C TYR A 119 14.11 -1.72 0.74
N TYR A 120 13.91 -2.99 1.03
CA TYR A 120 14.23 -3.62 2.30
C TYR A 120 15.28 -4.70 2.05
N LYS A 121 16.43 -4.59 2.70
CA LYS A 121 17.44 -5.65 2.72
C LYS A 121 16.94 -6.86 3.52
N PRO A 122 17.56 -8.04 3.43
CA PRO A 122 17.29 -9.16 4.32
C PRO A 122 17.31 -8.71 5.79
N GLY A 123 16.28 -9.07 6.55
CA GLY A 123 16.06 -8.62 7.94
C GLY A 123 15.40 -7.24 8.08
N GLY A 124 15.34 -6.43 7.00
CA GLY A 124 14.67 -5.15 6.99
C GLY A 124 13.14 -5.27 6.88
N GLY A 125 12.43 -4.22 7.26
CA GLY A 125 10.97 -4.18 7.21
C GLY A 125 10.38 -2.96 7.92
N TYR A 126 9.06 -2.88 7.91
CA TYR A 126 8.29 -2.02 8.80
C TYR A 126 7.65 -2.92 9.86
N HIS A 127 8.23 -2.91 11.05
CA HIS A 127 8.02 -3.97 12.05
C HIS A 127 6.82 -3.73 12.96
N LEU A 128 6.35 -2.48 13.08
CA LEU A 128 5.24 -2.12 13.95
C LEU A 128 3.90 -2.21 13.24
N TRP A 129 2.88 -2.62 13.99
CA TRP A 129 1.49 -2.47 13.60
C TRP A 129 1.15 -0.99 13.48
N HIS A 130 0.75 -0.55 12.30
CA HIS A 130 0.41 0.84 12.02
C HIS A 130 -0.77 0.95 11.05
N CYS A 131 -1.37 2.11 11.00
CA CYS A 131 -2.27 2.51 9.94
C CYS A 131 -1.77 3.83 9.32
N GLU A 132 -2.23 4.14 8.13
CA GLU A 132 -1.71 5.27 7.37
C GLU A 132 -2.12 6.65 7.91
N ARG A 133 -3.12 6.67 8.78
CA ARG A 133 -3.62 7.88 9.46
C ARG A 133 -3.09 8.04 10.89
N GLN A 134 -2.16 7.20 11.29
CA GLN A 134 -1.58 7.21 12.63
C GLN A 134 -0.43 8.21 12.71
N SER A 135 -0.73 9.49 12.77
CA SER A 135 0.25 10.50 13.15
C SER A 135 -0.42 11.84 13.40
N SER A 136 0.28 12.76 14.06
CA SER A 136 -0.10 14.16 14.20
C SER A 136 0.07 14.96 12.89
N SER A 137 0.67 14.38 11.84
CA SER A 137 0.81 15.03 10.56
C SER A 137 -0.56 15.27 9.91
N ARG A 138 -0.87 16.52 9.65
CA ARG A 138 -2.13 16.90 9.00
C ARG A 138 -2.30 16.27 7.62
N SER A 139 -1.21 16.08 6.87
CA SER A 139 -1.27 15.45 5.54
C SER A 139 -1.78 14.01 5.64
N ASN A 140 -1.35 13.24 6.66
CA ASN A 140 -1.77 11.87 6.82
C ASN A 140 -3.27 11.72 7.12
N THR A 141 -3.92 12.73 7.71
CA THR A 141 -5.36 12.70 7.99
C THR A 141 -6.21 12.72 6.70
N TYR A 142 -5.66 13.21 5.60
CA TYR A 142 -6.34 13.22 4.29
C TYR A 142 -6.22 11.91 3.51
N ARG A 143 -5.38 10.96 3.93
CA ARG A 143 -5.27 9.65 3.29
C ARG A 143 -6.60 8.91 3.35
N HIS A 144 -7.11 8.53 2.19
CA HIS A 144 -8.38 7.81 2.05
C HIS A 144 -8.15 6.33 1.77
N MET A 145 -7.38 6.04 0.75
CA MET A 145 -7.03 4.68 0.34
C MET A 145 -5.53 4.52 0.24
N VAL A 146 -5.07 3.32 0.48
CA VAL A 146 -3.68 2.90 0.28
C VAL A 146 -3.61 1.95 -0.90
N TRP A 147 -2.56 2.07 -1.67
CA TRP A 147 -2.17 1.06 -2.63
C TRP A 147 -0.72 0.67 -2.43
N MET A 148 -0.42 -0.59 -2.68
CA MET A 148 0.94 -1.12 -2.62
C MET A 148 1.09 -2.20 -3.67
N THR A 149 2.22 -2.21 -4.39
CA THR A 149 2.58 -3.24 -5.34
C THR A 149 3.89 -3.89 -4.91
N TYR A 150 3.89 -5.21 -4.80
CA TYR A 150 5.14 -5.96 -4.64
C TYR A 150 5.87 -6.02 -5.98
N LEU A 151 7.14 -5.65 -6.00
CA LEU A 151 7.94 -5.60 -7.21
C LEU A 151 8.82 -6.84 -7.39
N ASN A 152 8.94 -7.69 -6.38
CA ASN A 152 9.59 -8.99 -6.45
C ASN A 152 8.85 -10.03 -5.59
N ASP A 153 9.13 -11.30 -5.85
CA ASP A 153 8.66 -12.41 -5.03
C ASP A 153 9.52 -12.52 -3.77
N VAL A 154 8.86 -12.60 -2.59
CA VAL A 154 9.53 -12.79 -1.31
C VAL A 154 8.78 -13.88 -0.53
N PRO A 155 9.27 -15.13 -0.54
CA PRO A 155 8.51 -16.29 -0.03
C PRO A 155 8.04 -16.18 1.43
N ASP A 156 8.83 -15.56 2.28
CA ASP A 156 8.57 -15.32 3.71
C ASP A 156 8.19 -13.86 4.03
N GLY A 157 8.11 -13.01 2.99
CA GLY A 157 7.66 -11.62 3.06
C GLY A 157 6.13 -11.49 3.01
N GLY A 158 5.64 -10.29 2.67
CA GLY A 158 4.21 -10.01 2.55
C GLY A 158 3.71 -9.05 3.60
N THR A 159 2.39 -8.92 3.71
CA THR A 159 1.74 -7.97 4.62
C THR A 159 0.62 -8.64 5.39
N GLU A 160 0.51 -8.30 6.66
CA GLU A 160 -0.52 -8.78 7.58
C GLU A 160 -1.43 -7.64 8.01
N TRP A 161 -2.74 -7.91 8.11
CA TRP A 161 -3.74 -7.00 8.66
C TRP A 161 -4.32 -7.57 9.95
N PHE A 162 -4.21 -6.80 11.04
CA PHE A 162 -4.53 -7.25 12.39
C PHE A 162 -6.02 -7.59 12.57
N HIS A 163 -6.90 -6.64 12.26
CA HIS A 163 -8.34 -6.80 12.51
C HIS A 163 -9.04 -7.70 11.50
N GLN A 164 -8.49 -7.81 10.28
CA GLN A 164 -9.00 -8.69 9.24
C GLN A 164 -8.46 -10.12 9.36
N GLU A 165 -7.46 -10.35 10.23
CA GLU A 165 -6.79 -11.64 10.39
C GLU A 165 -6.30 -12.21 9.04
N THR A 166 -5.81 -11.30 8.18
CA THR A 166 -5.47 -11.60 6.78
C THR A 166 -3.97 -11.43 6.55
N TYR A 167 -3.42 -12.32 5.75
CA TYR A 167 -2.05 -12.27 5.24
C TYR A 167 -2.06 -12.35 3.72
N ILE A 168 -1.32 -11.44 3.06
CA ILE A 168 -1.12 -11.45 1.62
C ILE A 168 0.37 -11.64 1.34
N PRO A 169 0.75 -12.71 0.61
CA PRO A 169 2.15 -12.98 0.27
C PRO A 169 2.72 -11.94 -0.70
N ALA A 170 4.01 -11.68 -0.59
CA ALA A 170 4.71 -10.83 -1.55
C ALA A 170 4.94 -11.59 -2.87
N GLN A 171 4.17 -11.25 -3.88
CA GLN A 171 4.28 -11.78 -5.23
C GLN A 171 4.51 -10.64 -6.22
N LYS A 172 5.48 -10.80 -7.11
CA LYS A 172 5.77 -9.80 -8.15
C LYS A 172 4.52 -9.40 -8.93
N GLY A 173 4.31 -8.09 -9.07
CA GLY A 173 3.15 -7.49 -9.74
C GLY A 173 1.86 -7.49 -8.92
N LEU A 174 1.80 -8.13 -7.75
CA LEU A 174 0.60 -8.13 -6.94
C LEU A 174 0.39 -6.75 -6.32
N THR A 175 -0.67 -6.08 -6.76
CA THR A 175 -1.13 -4.80 -6.21
C THR A 175 -2.23 -5.04 -5.19
N VAL A 176 -2.10 -4.42 -4.04
CA VAL A 176 -3.05 -4.50 -2.92
C VAL A 176 -3.61 -3.12 -2.66
N ILE A 177 -4.93 -3.01 -2.50
CA ILE A 177 -5.63 -1.76 -2.17
C ILE A 177 -6.48 -1.98 -0.93
N TRP A 178 -6.43 -1.02 0.02
CA TRP A 178 -7.21 -1.05 1.26
C TRP A 178 -7.48 0.35 1.81
N PRO A 179 -8.48 0.53 2.70
CA PRO A 179 -8.72 1.81 3.36
C PRO A 179 -7.57 2.23 4.30
N ALA A 180 -7.30 3.52 4.38
CA ALA A 180 -6.18 4.07 5.17
C ALA A 180 -6.43 4.15 6.70
N ASP A 181 -7.61 3.75 7.15
CA ASP A 181 -8.12 4.01 8.49
C ASP A 181 -7.54 3.08 9.58
N TRP A 182 -7.74 3.44 10.86
CA TRP A 182 -7.27 2.69 12.04
C TRP A 182 -7.74 1.23 12.07
N THR A 183 -8.88 0.92 11.46
CA THR A 183 -9.39 -0.45 11.32
C THR A 183 -8.51 -1.35 10.46
N TYR A 184 -7.57 -0.77 9.70
CA TYR A 184 -6.63 -1.46 8.82
C TYR A 184 -5.19 -1.39 9.33
N HIS A 185 -5.01 -1.60 10.66
CA HIS A 185 -3.65 -1.79 11.18
C HIS A 185 -2.99 -2.97 10.49
N HIS A 186 -1.83 -2.70 9.92
CA HIS A 186 -1.05 -3.67 9.17
C HIS A 186 0.44 -3.56 9.48
N LYS A 187 1.20 -4.56 9.10
CA LYS A 187 2.66 -4.56 9.11
C LYS A 187 3.21 -5.44 7.99
N GLY A 188 4.39 -5.08 7.48
CA GLY A 188 5.15 -5.94 6.59
C GLY A 188 5.84 -7.07 7.35
N ARG A 189 5.74 -8.31 6.87
CA ARG A 189 6.65 -9.36 7.30
C ARG A 189 8.04 -9.08 6.75
N LYS A 190 9.06 -9.25 7.57
CA LYS A 190 10.44 -9.23 7.13
C LYS A 190 10.82 -10.59 6.56
N SER A 191 11.69 -10.57 5.57
CA SER A 191 12.41 -11.76 5.13
C SER A 191 13.84 -11.68 5.65
N ASP A 192 14.30 -12.73 6.28
CA ASP A 192 15.70 -12.82 6.74
C ASP A 192 16.63 -13.30 5.61
N THR A 193 16.07 -13.76 4.49
CA THR A 193 16.82 -14.42 3.41
C THR A 193 16.79 -13.66 2.08
N SER A 194 15.75 -12.83 1.86
CA SER A 194 15.53 -12.16 0.59
C SER A 194 15.34 -10.67 0.80
N ASP A 195 15.80 -9.88 -0.16
CA ASP A 195 15.41 -8.48 -0.27
C ASP A 195 13.98 -8.34 -0.73
N LYS A 196 13.38 -7.19 -0.44
CA LYS A 196 12.02 -6.86 -0.84
C LYS A 196 11.98 -5.45 -1.41
N LEU A 197 11.41 -5.33 -2.59
CA LEU A 197 11.12 -4.04 -3.22
C LEU A 197 9.61 -3.88 -3.39
N ILE A 198 9.07 -2.75 -2.93
CA ILE A 198 7.66 -2.40 -3.10
C ILE A 198 7.53 -0.99 -3.65
N ALA A 199 6.40 -0.73 -4.32
CA ALA A 199 5.90 0.61 -4.57
C ALA A 199 4.67 0.83 -3.69
N THR A 200 4.58 1.97 -3.00
CA THR A 200 3.42 2.29 -2.15
C THR A 200 3.06 3.76 -2.22
N GLY A 201 1.78 4.05 -2.17
CA GLY A 201 1.24 5.40 -2.23
C GLY A 201 -0.21 5.46 -1.76
N TRP A 202 -0.79 6.64 -1.90
CA TRP A 202 -2.10 6.93 -1.32
C TRP A 202 -3.01 7.65 -2.32
N TYR A 203 -4.30 7.54 -2.05
CA TYR A 203 -5.31 8.46 -2.57
C TYR A 203 -5.77 9.34 -1.43
N HIS A 204 -5.77 10.65 -1.65
CA HIS A 204 -6.10 11.67 -0.66
C HIS A 204 -7.43 12.33 -0.98
N PHE A 205 -8.18 12.71 0.05
CA PHE A 205 -9.31 13.62 -0.08
C PHE A 205 -8.85 14.99 -0.61
N VAL A 206 -9.66 15.60 -1.47
CA VAL A 206 -9.45 16.93 -2.09
C VAL A 206 -10.54 17.90 -1.67
#